data_0b03cf0c2c2c84c3baa48ab883b5268c
#
_entry.id   0b03cf0c2c2c84c3baa48ab883b5268c
#
_cell.length_a   1.000
_cell.length_b   1.000
_cell.length_c   1.000
_cell.angle_alpha   90.00
_cell.angle_beta   90.00
_cell.angle_gamma   90.00
#
_symmetry.space_group_name_H-M   'P 1'
#
loop_
_entity.id
_entity.type
_entity.pdbx_description
1 polymer ?
#
loop_
_entity_poly.entity_id
_entity_poly.type
_entity_poly.pdbx_seq_one_letter_code
_entity_poly.pdbx_strand_id
1 'polypeptide(L)'
;NRQQRSSWVMIEQDQHTRFAQSVVEGSVIQLSCNVKASESPSIKWLLPDGTKLKAPFKMEDSRYSVLSSGQLVIRSVAYADSGMYHCVAQVRNDVDTMSYRVQVQPPVIQPAESEIVHVEKNVGNPIFLPCSAVAVPDAHLSWILPNSHVLHDLSNSSNGYLLHNGTLLIPHSHVKDSGYYRCVAINQQGSDQFCVKVTVNKIISDRSSKRAKFKKHPGSRISVKAREQIIEDIQGSGDEEFDDTPSKKLHLKDHEVS
;
A
#
# COMPACT_ATOMS: atom_id res chain seq x y z
N ASN A 1 39.62 42.93 -4.97
CA ASN A 1 39.37 41.56 -4.56
C ASN A 1 37.89 41.25 -4.62
N ARG A 2 37.36 40.84 -5.78
CA ARG A 2 36.04 40.18 -5.87
C ARG A 2 36.19 38.81 -5.23
N GLN A 3 35.66 38.59 -4.03
CA GLN A 3 35.43 37.25 -3.49
C GLN A 3 34.52 36.54 -4.48
N GLN A 4 35.06 35.53 -5.15
CA GLN A 4 34.32 34.66 -6.03
C GLN A 4 33.39 33.86 -5.14
N ARG A 5 32.11 34.23 -5.07
CA ARG A 5 31.09 33.46 -4.35
C ARG A 5 31.02 32.12 -5.02
N SER A 6 31.32 31.06 -4.29
CA SER A 6 31.17 29.69 -4.81
C SER A 6 29.72 29.42 -5.17
N SER A 7 29.45 29.01 -6.39
CA SER A 7 28.12 28.52 -6.79
C SER A 7 27.91 27.14 -6.19
N TRP A 8 26.69 26.90 -5.70
CA TRP A 8 26.31 25.60 -5.14
C TRP A 8 24.86 25.28 -5.47
N VAL A 9 24.53 24.00 -5.52
CA VAL A 9 23.19 23.45 -5.71
C VAL A 9 23.03 22.21 -4.82
N MET A 10 21.83 22.01 -4.28
CA MET A 10 21.47 20.89 -3.45
C MET A 10 20.00 20.51 -3.66
N ILE A 11 19.72 19.22 -3.82
CA ILE A 11 18.36 18.70 -3.82
C ILE A 11 18.01 18.30 -2.37
N GLU A 12 16.97 18.91 -1.84
CA GLU A 12 16.52 18.60 -0.48
C GLU A 12 15.82 17.25 -0.45
N GLN A 13 16.22 16.42 0.51
CA GLN A 13 15.57 15.16 0.83
C GLN A 13 14.78 15.34 2.12
N ASP A 14 13.46 15.18 2.04
CA ASP A 14 12.60 15.11 3.21
C ASP A 14 12.69 13.69 3.82
N GLN A 15 12.52 13.56 5.13
CA GLN A 15 12.45 12.28 5.84
C GLN A 15 11.33 11.39 5.32
N HIS A 16 10.31 11.99 4.69
CA HIS A 16 9.17 11.30 4.10
C HIS A 16 9.32 11.04 2.59
N THR A 17 10.46 11.37 2.00
CA THR A 17 10.67 11.14 0.57
C THR A 17 10.69 9.64 0.28
N ARG A 18 9.78 9.19 -0.56
CA ARG A 18 9.72 7.80 -1.01
C ARG A 18 10.53 7.64 -2.30
N PHE A 19 11.74 7.10 -2.17
CA PHE A 19 12.63 6.85 -3.32
C PHE A 19 12.21 5.65 -4.18
N ALA A 20 11.28 4.85 -3.69
CA ALA A 20 10.70 3.75 -4.43
C ALA A 20 9.20 3.67 -4.12
N GLN A 21 8.37 3.57 -5.17
CA GLN A 21 6.93 3.51 -5.02
C GLN A 21 6.28 2.63 -6.08
N SER A 22 5.21 1.95 -5.68
CA SER A 22 4.32 1.24 -6.57
C SER A 22 3.08 2.05 -6.83
N VAL A 23 2.65 2.07 -8.09
CA VAL A 23 1.45 2.76 -8.56
C VAL A 23 0.65 1.82 -9.44
N VAL A 24 -0.65 2.04 -9.53
CA VAL A 24 -1.52 1.27 -10.40
C VAL A 24 -1.62 1.93 -11.77
N GLU A 25 -1.63 1.13 -12.83
CA GLU A 25 -1.82 1.59 -14.21
C GLU A 25 -3.04 2.52 -14.32
N GLY A 26 -2.89 3.60 -15.05
CA GLY A 26 -3.91 4.63 -15.22
C GLY A 26 -3.92 5.74 -14.16
N SER A 27 -3.16 5.58 -13.07
CA SER A 27 -3.04 6.60 -12.00
C SER A 27 -2.07 7.73 -12.37
N VAL A 28 -1.81 8.62 -11.44
CA VAL A 28 -0.88 9.75 -11.57
C VAL A 28 0.34 9.52 -10.70
N ILE A 29 1.53 9.78 -11.23
CA ILE A 29 2.78 9.82 -10.48
C ILE A 29 3.18 11.28 -10.26
N GLN A 30 3.63 11.58 -9.05
CA GLN A 30 4.25 12.87 -8.70
C GLN A 30 5.58 12.60 -8.01
N LEU A 31 6.67 13.07 -8.62
CA LEU A 31 8.02 12.95 -8.07
C LEU A 31 8.57 14.34 -7.75
N SER A 32 8.96 14.56 -6.52
CA SER A 32 9.48 15.86 -6.07
C SER A 32 10.96 16.00 -6.39
N CYS A 33 11.37 17.21 -6.73
CA CYS A 33 12.76 17.61 -6.85
C CYS A 33 12.92 19.03 -6.31
N ASN A 34 13.00 19.14 -4.99
CA ASN A 34 13.08 20.44 -4.30
C ASN A 34 14.54 20.90 -4.27
N VAL A 35 14.86 21.95 -5.01
CA VAL A 35 16.23 22.43 -5.18
C VAL A 35 16.46 23.69 -4.40
N LYS A 36 17.54 23.71 -3.61
CA LYS A 36 18.16 24.92 -3.06
C LYS A 36 19.46 25.21 -3.79
N ALA A 37 19.70 26.44 -4.12
CA ALA A 37 20.87 26.83 -4.88
C ALA A 37 21.28 28.28 -4.59
N SER A 38 22.55 28.59 -4.87
CA SER A 38 23.10 29.96 -4.76
C SER A 38 22.55 30.93 -5.79
N GLU A 39 22.05 30.42 -6.89
CA GLU A 39 21.43 31.16 -7.99
C GLU A 39 20.39 30.26 -8.70
N SER A 40 19.67 30.76 -9.68
CA SER A 40 18.61 30.00 -10.36
C SER A 40 19.14 28.72 -10.98
N PRO A 41 18.67 27.52 -10.54
CA PRO A 41 19.17 26.25 -11.03
C PRO A 41 18.49 25.85 -12.32
N SER A 42 19.20 25.03 -13.13
CA SER A 42 18.60 24.23 -14.20
C SER A 42 18.17 22.89 -13.64
N ILE A 43 16.90 22.51 -13.79
CA ILE A 43 16.36 21.24 -13.32
C ILE A 43 15.94 20.42 -14.53
N LYS A 44 16.40 19.17 -14.59
CA LYS A 44 16.08 18.20 -15.64
C LYS A 44 15.69 16.87 -15.03
N TRP A 45 14.72 16.21 -15.65
CA TRP A 45 14.38 14.84 -15.37
C TRP A 45 14.85 13.92 -16.51
N LEU A 46 15.49 12.82 -16.11
CA LEU A 46 15.85 11.72 -17.01
C LEU A 46 14.89 10.56 -16.73
N LEU A 47 14.13 10.18 -17.75
CA LEU A 47 13.11 9.14 -17.69
C LEU A 47 13.72 7.75 -17.99
N PRO A 48 13.03 6.64 -17.63
CA PRO A 48 13.54 5.29 -17.89
C PRO A 48 13.83 4.97 -19.35
N ASP A 49 13.12 5.60 -20.30
CA ASP A 49 13.33 5.45 -21.75
C ASP A 49 14.45 6.33 -22.31
N GLY A 50 15.14 7.09 -21.46
CA GLY A 50 16.18 8.03 -21.84
C GLY A 50 15.71 9.43 -22.23
N THR A 51 14.41 9.69 -22.22
CA THR A 51 13.85 11.03 -22.46
C THR A 51 14.31 12.00 -21.40
N LYS A 52 14.65 13.23 -21.82
CA LYS A 52 15.07 14.33 -20.93
C LYS A 52 14.04 15.44 -20.98
N LEU A 53 13.52 15.79 -19.80
CA LEU A 53 12.55 16.89 -19.65
C LEU A 53 13.17 18.00 -18.79
N LYS A 54 13.26 19.21 -19.35
CA LYS A 54 13.77 20.37 -18.62
C LYS A 54 12.60 21.13 -17.98
N ALA A 55 12.73 21.49 -16.71
CA ALA A 55 11.74 22.32 -16.02
C ALA A 55 11.81 23.80 -16.51
N PRO A 56 10.68 24.49 -16.68
CA PRO A 56 9.32 23.94 -16.74
C PRO A 56 9.02 23.26 -18.08
N PHE A 57 8.26 22.18 -18.04
CA PHE A 57 7.82 21.46 -19.23
C PHE A 57 6.31 21.23 -19.19
N LYS A 58 5.60 21.69 -20.22
CA LYS A 58 4.18 21.45 -20.39
C LYS A 58 3.84 21.44 -21.88
N MET A 59 3.23 20.34 -22.33
CA MET A 59 2.64 20.22 -23.66
C MET A 59 1.22 19.67 -23.54
N GLU A 60 0.28 20.16 -24.35
CA GLU A 60 -1.14 19.82 -24.24
C GLU A 60 -1.41 18.33 -24.42
N ASP A 61 -0.72 17.68 -25.35
CA ASP A 61 -0.91 16.27 -25.68
C ASP A 61 0.03 15.31 -24.92
N SER A 62 0.85 15.83 -24.00
CA SER A 62 1.80 15.01 -23.25
C SER A 62 1.22 14.55 -21.91
N ARG A 63 1.44 13.27 -21.57
CA ARG A 63 1.17 12.74 -20.23
C ARG A 63 2.14 13.28 -19.19
N TYR A 64 3.26 13.84 -19.60
CA TYR A 64 4.34 14.35 -18.77
C TYR A 64 4.24 15.86 -18.64
N SER A 65 4.50 16.35 -17.43
CA SER A 65 4.75 17.75 -17.16
C SER A 65 5.78 17.91 -16.04
N VAL A 66 6.59 18.96 -16.11
CA VAL A 66 7.51 19.34 -15.05
C VAL A 66 7.15 20.76 -14.63
N LEU A 67 6.81 20.91 -13.36
CA LEU A 67 6.47 22.20 -12.80
C LEU A 67 7.74 23.06 -12.63
N SER A 68 7.57 24.38 -12.54
CA SER A 68 8.68 25.30 -12.26
C SER A 68 9.36 25.01 -10.91
N SER A 69 8.65 24.36 -9.98
CA SER A 69 9.19 23.87 -8.70
C SER A 69 10.14 22.68 -8.84
N GLY A 70 10.21 22.05 -10.04
CA GLY A 70 10.98 20.86 -10.31
C GLY A 70 10.17 19.55 -10.19
N GLN A 71 8.91 19.59 -9.75
CA GLN A 71 8.09 18.38 -9.62
C GLN A 71 7.75 17.80 -11.00
N LEU A 72 8.04 16.51 -11.18
CA LEU A 72 7.59 15.72 -12.33
C LEU A 72 6.20 15.15 -12.05
N VAL A 73 5.28 15.32 -13.01
CA VAL A 73 3.93 14.76 -12.98
C VAL A 73 3.72 13.90 -14.22
N ILE A 74 3.30 12.65 -14.02
CA ILE A 74 2.97 11.72 -15.09
C ILE A 74 1.52 11.30 -14.91
N ARG A 75 0.68 11.55 -15.91
CA ARG A 75 -0.74 11.19 -15.91
C ARG A 75 -0.96 9.91 -16.69
N SER A 76 -2.02 9.18 -16.33
CA SER A 76 -2.40 7.92 -17.01
C SER A 76 -1.19 7.00 -17.19
N VAL A 77 -0.53 6.67 -16.08
CA VAL A 77 0.69 5.86 -16.11
C VAL A 77 0.45 4.51 -16.76
N ALA A 78 1.40 4.11 -17.60
CA ALA A 78 1.41 2.82 -18.28
C ALA A 78 2.51 1.91 -17.69
N TYR A 79 2.43 0.63 -17.94
CA TYR A 79 3.44 -0.34 -17.50
C TYR A 79 4.85 0.04 -17.98
N ALA A 80 4.97 0.58 -19.18
CA ALA A 80 6.24 1.06 -19.75
C ALA A 80 6.86 2.25 -19.00
N ASP A 81 6.11 2.92 -18.13
CA ASP A 81 6.63 4.01 -17.27
C ASP A 81 7.40 3.48 -16.05
N SER A 82 7.41 2.17 -15.83
CA SER A 82 8.21 1.55 -14.77
C SER A 82 9.71 1.76 -15.02
N GLY A 83 10.46 1.98 -13.95
CA GLY A 83 11.92 2.10 -13.99
C GLY A 83 12.45 3.22 -13.12
N MET A 84 13.66 3.67 -13.43
CA MET A 84 14.38 4.70 -12.69
C MET A 84 14.17 6.08 -13.31
N TYR A 85 13.83 7.04 -12.46
CA TYR A 85 13.71 8.45 -12.77
C TYR A 85 14.80 9.21 -12.03
N HIS A 86 15.52 10.08 -12.75
CA HIS A 86 16.59 10.88 -12.15
C HIS A 86 16.27 12.36 -12.30
N CYS A 87 16.24 13.08 -11.17
CA CYS A 87 16.27 14.53 -11.18
C CYS A 87 17.73 14.99 -11.12
N VAL A 88 18.10 15.90 -12.01
CA VAL A 88 19.40 16.53 -12.08
C VAL A 88 19.25 18.03 -11.95
N ALA A 89 19.80 18.59 -10.88
CA ALA A 89 19.84 20.01 -10.64
C ALA A 89 21.26 20.55 -10.87
N GLN A 90 21.39 21.66 -11.59
CA GLN A 90 22.70 22.23 -11.95
C GLN A 90 22.70 23.73 -11.78
N VAL A 91 23.77 24.23 -11.18
CA VAL A 91 24.17 25.65 -11.14
C VAL A 91 25.61 25.73 -11.59
N ARG A 92 25.88 26.33 -12.74
CA ARG A 92 27.21 26.40 -13.36
C ARG A 92 27.87 25.00 -13.45
N ASN A 93 28.94 24.77 -12.68
CA ASN A 93 29.68 23.52 -12.66
C ASN A 93 29.25 22.60 -11.51
N ASP A 94 28.39 23.07 -10.61
CA ASP A 94 27.89 22.27 -9.49
C ASP A 94 26.62 21.54 -9.89
N VAL A 95 26.56 20.25 -9.57
CA VAL A 95 25.46 19.34 -9.95
C VAL A 95 25.08 18.48 -8.76
N ASP A 96 23.79 18.33 -8.53
CA ASP A 96 23.25 17.36 -7.57
C ASP A 96 22.19 16.50 -8.28
N THR A 97 22.04 15.26 -7.84
CA THR A 97 21.13 14.28 -8.44
C THR A 97 20.33 13.53 -7.40
N MET A 98 19.10 13.18 -7.74
CA MET A 98 18.22 12.34 -6.92
C MET A 98 17.49 11.35 -7.80
N SER A 99 17.36 10.09 -7.33
CA SER A 99 16.80 8.99 -8.11
C SER A 99 15.59 8.37 -7.43
N TYR A 100 14.59 8.04 -8.22
CA TYR A 100 13.38 7.35 -7.81
C TYR A 100 13.18 6.08 -8.62
N ARG A 101 12.72 5.02 -7.97
CA ARG A 101 12.20 3.84 -8.64
C ARG A 101 10.68 3.84 -8.63
N VAL A 102 10.08 3.63 -9.79
CA VAL A 102 8.64 3.49 -9.95
C VAL A 102 8.32 2.13 -10.55
N GLN A 103 7.41 1.41 -9.92
CA GLN A 103 6.86 0.15 -10.42
C GLN A 103 5.37 0.36 -10.70
N VAL A 104 4.98 0.20 -11.96
CA VAL A 104 3.57 0.25 -12.36
C VAL A 104 2.97 -1.15 -12.27
N GLN A 105 1.89 -1.27 -11.51
CA GLN A 105 1.17 -2.52 -11.28
C GLN A 105 -0.11 -2.56 -12.10
N PRO A 106 -0.52 -3.70 -12.62
CA PRO A 106 -1.82 -3.84 -13.25
C PRO A 106 -2.94 -3.67 -12.20
N PRO A 107 -4.11 -3.15 -12.60
CA PRO A 107 -5.23 -2.91 -11.67
C PRO A 107 -5.83 -4.22 -11.13
N VAL A 108 -5.76 -5.30 -11.91
CA VAL A 108 -6.26 -6.63 -11.52
C VAL A 108 -5.17 -7.65 -11.78
N ILE A 109 -4.79 -8.41 -10.74
CA ILE A 109 -3.95 -9.60 -10.87
C ILE A 109 -4.79 -10.82 -10.52
N GLN A 110 -4.71 -11.84 -11.37
CA GLN A 110 -5.10 -13.20 -11.03
C GLN A 110 -3.80 -14.02 -10.85
N PRO A 111 -3.26 -14.08 -9.64
CA PRO A 111 -2.09 -14.90 -9.37
C PRO A 111 -2.45 -16.37 -9.49
N ALA A 112 -1.43 -17.22 -9.66
CA ALA A 112 -1.65 -18.67 -9.58
C ALA A 112 -2.19 -19.04 -8.19
N GLU A 113 -3.21 -19.90 -8.12
CA GLU A 113 -3.86 -20.23 -6.84
C GLU A 113 -2.89 -20.77 -5.77
N SER A 114 -1.80 -21.39 -6.19
CA SER A 114 -0.75 -21.89 -5.28
C SER A 114 0.03 -20.79 -4.56
N GLU A 115 -0.08 -19.54 -4.99
CA GLU A 115 0.65 -18.40 -4.45
C GLU A 115 -0.25 -17.48 -3.61
N ILE A 116 -1.53 -17.80 -3.49
CA ILE A 116 -2.50 -16.98 -2.79
C ILE A 116 -2.66 -17.43 -1.34
N VAL A 117 -2.54 -16.52 -0.42
CA VAL A 117 -2.96 -16.72 0.96
C VAL A 117 -4.47 -16.43 1.07
N HIS A 118 -5.23 -17.35 1.64
CA HIS A 118 -6.68 -17.20 1.83
C HIS A 118 -6.98 -16.79 3.26
N VAL A 119 -7.79 -15.75 3.44
CA VAL A 119 -8.26 -15.26 4.74
C VAL A 119 -9.78 -15.14 4.69
N GLU A 120 -10.45 -15.79 5.64
CA GLU A 120 -11.90 -15.73 5.79
C GLU A 120 -12.25 -15.05 7.11
N LYS A 121 -13.16 -14.10 7.06
CA LYS A 121 -13.69 -13.36 8.22
C LYS A 121 -15.18 -13.20 8.13
N ASN A 122 -15.81 -13.03 9.28
CA ASN A 122 -17.22 -12.64 9.35
C ASN A 122 -17.37 -11.13 9.32
N VAL A 123 -18.47 -10.65 8.75
CA VAL A 123 -18.82 -9.20 8.75
C VAL A 123 -18.71 -8.62 10.16
N GLY A 124 -18.08 -7.45 10.25
CA GLY A 124 -17.89 -6.71 11.50
C GLY A 124 -16.58 -7.02 12.22
N ASN A 125 -15.94 -8.16 11.94
CA ASN A 125 -14.66 -8.51 12.55
C ASN A 125 -13.52 -7.71 11.93
N PRO A 126 -12.48 -7.38 12.70
CA PRO A 126 -11.29 -6.74 12.15
C PRO A 126 -10.50 -7.71 11.26
N ILE A 127 -9.88 -7.18 10.22
CA ILE A 127 -8.98 -7.91 9.33
C ILE A 127 -7.58 -7.36 9.52
N PHE A 128 -6.64 -8.24 9.85
CA PHE A 128 -5.21 -7.95 9.92
C PHE A 128 -4.49 -8.74 8.83
N LEU A 129 -3.85 -8.05 7.90
CA LEU A 129 -3.05 -8.67 6.85
C LEU A 129 -1.58 -8.29 7.08
N PRO A 130 -0.78 -9.19 7.69
CA PRO A 130 0.63 -8.90 7.95
C PRO A 130 1.45 -8.92 6.67
N CYS A 131 2.39 -7.98 6.57
CA CYS A 131 3.38 -7.93 5.52
C CYS A 131 4.68 -7.35 6.06
N SER A 132 5.78 -8.03 5.79
CA SER A 132 7.12 -7.56 6.13
C SER A 132 8.08 -7.85 5.00
N ALA A 133 9.09 -7.00 4.83
CA ALA A 133 10.14 -7.20 3.85
C ALA A 133 11.50 -7.16 4.53
N VAL A 134 12.43 -7.94 3.97
CA VAL A 134 13.86 -7.85 4.29
C VAL A 134 14.57 -7.41 3.02
N ALA A 135 15.24 -6.26 3.07
CA ALA A 135 15.88 -5.67 1.91
C ALA A 135 17.02 -4.72 2.31
N VAL A 136 17.97 -4.55 1.43
CA VAL A 136 19.03 -3.54 1.53
C VAL A 136 19.11 -2.78 0.21
N PRO A 137 18.90 -1.43 0.22
CA PRO A 137 18.40 -0.63 1.32
C PRO A 137 16.96 -1.02 1.71
N ASP A 138 16.47 -0.50 2.86
CA ASP A 138 15.13 -0.79 3.35
C ASP A 138 14.06 -0.57 2.29
N ALA A 139 13.12 -1.51 2.21
CA ALA A 139 12.02 -1.43 1.26
C ALA A 139 10.85 -0.61 1.81
N HIS A 140 10.17 0.10 0.90
CA HIS A 140 8.88 0.70 1.17
C HIS A 140 7.76 -0.31 0.92
N LEU A 141 6.88 -0.47 1.89
CA LEU A 141 5.71 -1.35 1.79
C LEU A 141 4.48 -0.55 1.33
N SER A 142 3.69 -1.18 0.50
CA SER A 142 2.39 -0.66 0.06
C SER A 142 1.40 -1.81 -0.03
N TRP A 143 0.13 -1.53 0.28
CA TRP A 143 -0.97 -2.45 0.02
C TRP A 143 -1.82 -1.93 -1.12
N ILE A 144 -2.11 -2.78 -2.10
CA ILE A 144 -3.05 -2.49 -3.18
C ILE A 144 -4.35 -3.22 -2.86
N LEU A 145 -5.41 -2.44 -2.70
CA LEU A 145 -6.75 -2.91 -2.32
C LEU A 145 -7.53 -3.42 -3.54
N PRO A 146 -8.61 -4.19 -3.33
CA PRO A 146 -9.44 -4.69 -4.43
C PRO A 146 -10.01 -3.62 -5.36
N ASN A 147 -10.19 -2.40 -4.85
CA ASN A 147 -10.63 -1.23 -5.64
C ASN A 147 -9.46 -0.49 -6.34
N SER A 148 -8.28 -1.09 -6.39
CA SER A 148 -7.06 -0.52 -6.96
C SER A 148 -6.49 0.69 -6.20
N HIS A 149 -7.00 1.00 -5.01
CA HIS A 149 -6.43 2.04 -4.17
C HIS A 149 -5.13 1.55 -3.52
N VAL A 150 -4.10 2.40 -3.52
CA VAL A 150 -2.79 2.10 -2.91
C VAL A 150 -2.69 2.77 -1.56
N LEU A 151 -2.48 1.96 -0.52
CA LEU A 151 -2.18 2.42 0.84
C LEU A 151 -0.69 2.31 1.12
N HIS A 152 -0.12 3.35 1.67
CA HIS A 152 1.24 3.39 2.20
C HIS A 152 1.26 4.15 3.53
N ASP A 153 2.37 4.11 4.24
CA ASP A 153 2.58 4.60 5.60
C ASP A 153 2.06 6.02 5.93
N LEU A 154 1.88 6.85 4.93
CA LEU A 154 1.37 8.23 5.10
C LEU A 154 -0.04 8.42 4.56
N SER A 155 -0.69 7.37 4.07
CA SER A 155 -2.02 7.48 3.50
C SER A 155 -3.10 7.10 4.51
N ASN A 156 -4.04 8.03 4.72
CA ASN A 156 -5.27 7.76 5.46
C ASN A 156 -6.36 7.34 4.46
N SER A 157 -6.94 6.18 4.69
CA SER A 157 -8.10 5.70 3.96
C SER A 157 -9.26 5.51 4.91
N SER A 158 -10.47 5.78 4.44
CA SER A 158 -11.70 5.49 5.20
C SER A 158 -11.93 3.99 5.45
N ASN A 159 -11.22 3.14 4.70
CA ASN A 159 -11.46 1.69 4.69
C ASN A 159 -10.33 0.85 5.28
N GLY A 160 -9.24 1.46 5.75
CA GLY A 160 -8.13 0.71 6.31
C GLY A 160 -6.92 1.56 6.65
N TYR A 161 -6.03 1.01 7.46
CA TYR A 161 -4.81 1.67 7.93
C TYR A 161 -3.61 0.76 7.70
N LEU A 162 -2.51 1.35 7.29
CA LEU A 162 -1.21 0.67 7.27
C LEU A 162 -0.48 0.93 8.58
N LEU A 163 -0.21 -0.13 9.33
CA LEU A 163 0.53 -0.05 10.58
C LEU A 163 2.04 0.01 10.31
N HIS A 164 2.82 0.45 11.32
CA HIS A 164 4.27 0.62 11.21
C HIS A 164 5.03 -0.66 10.85
N ASN A 165 4.50 -1.82 11.20
CA ASN A 165 5.09 -3.13 10.87
C ASN A 165 4.71 -3.65 9.49
N GLY A 166 3.99 -2.88 8.69
CA GLY A 166 3.51 -3.26 7.36
C GLY A 166 2.17 -3.99 7.34
N THR A 167 1.55 -4.21 8.50
CA THR A 167 0.23 -4.85 8.59
C THR A 167 -0.86 -3.90 8.09
N LEU A 168 -1.71 -4.39 7.18
CA LEU A 168 -2.96 -3.72 6.81
C LEU A 168 -4.04 -4.08 7.82
N LEU A 169 -4.65 -3.07 8.43
CA LEU A 169 -5.77 -3.20 9.35
C LEU A 169 -7.05 -2.64 8.73
N ILE A 170 -8.09 -3.46 8.67
CA ILE A 170 -9.47 -3.07 8.36
C ILE A 170 -10.28 -3.26 9.64
N PRO A 171 -10.62 -2.20 10.39
CA PRO A 171 -11.20 -2.32 11.74
C PRO A 171 -12.59 -2.97 11.75
N HIS A 172 -13.41 -2.68 10.75
CA HIS A 172 -14.78 -3.15 10.61
C HIS A 172 -15.01 -3.67 9.21
N SER A 173 -14.94 -4.99 9.05
CA SER A 173 -15.07 -5.61 7.74
C SER A 173 -16.52 -5.64 7.23
N HIS A 174 -16.68 -5.45 5.94
CA HIS A 174 -17.94 -5.55 5.20
C HIS A 174 -17.78 -6.55 4.05
N VAL A 175 -18.87 -7.08 3.54
CA VAL A 175 -18.82 -8.00 2.38
C VAL A 175 -18.12 -7.37 1.17
N LYS A 176 -18.24 -6.05 1.00
CA LYS A 176 -17.56 -5.29 -0.07
C LYS A 176 -16.03 -5.28 0.05
N ASP A 177 -15.49 -5.58 1.25
CA ASP A 177 -14.06 -5.66 1.49
C ASP A 177 -13.45 -6.99 1.02
N SER A 178 -14.28 -7.92 0.56
CA SER A 178 -13.83 -9.16 -0.07
C SER A 178 -13.10 -8.87 -1.39
N GLY A 179 -12.06 -9.63 -1.66
CA GLY A 179 -11.29 -9.51 -2.90
C GLY A 179 -9.80 -9.79 -2.71
N TYR A 180 -9.03 -9.43 -3.72
CA TYR A 180 -7.59 -9.61 -3.72
C TYR A 180 -6.87 -8.37 -3.17
N TYR A 181 -6.01 -8.60 -2.18
CA TYR A 181 -5.13 -7.61 -1.59
C TYR A 181 -3.70 -7.97 -1.95
N ARG A 182 -2.91 -7.00 -2.37
CA ARG A 182 -1.50 -7.20 -2.72
C ARG A 182 -0.61 -6.39 -1.81
N CYS A 183 0.34 -7.03 -1.14
CA CYS A 183 1.46 -6.35 -0.51
C CYS A 183 2.60 -6.27 -1.49
N VAL A 184 3.13 -5.08 -1.70
CA VAL A 184 4.27 -4.80 -2.57
C VAL A 184 5.36 -4.16 -1.74
N ALA A 185 6.54 -4.77 -1.77
CA ALA A 185 7.77 -4.21 -1.22
C ALA A 185 8.66 -3.74 -2.35
N ILE A 186 9.14 -2.51 -2.29
CA ILE A 186 9.97 -1.92 -3.33
C ILE A 186 11.10 -1.08 -2.72
N ASN A 187 12.31 -1.23 -3.26
CA ASN A 187 13.43 -0.32 -3.06
C ASN A 187 14.05 0.04 -4.40
N GLN A 188 15.17 0.76 -4.39
CA GLN A 188 15.86 1.14 -5.64
C GLN A 188 16.45 -0.05 -6.40
N GLN A 189 16.63 -1.21 -5.75
CA GLN A 189 17.21 -2.42 -6.35
C GLN A 189 16.17 -3.33 -7.00
N GLY A 190 14.94 -3.34 -6.49
CA GLY A 190 13.92 -4.20 -7.02
C GLY A 190 12.60 -4.14 -6.28
N SER A 191 11.73 -5.09 -6.58
CA SER A 191 10.43 -5.25 -5.93
C SER A 191 10.06 -6.70 -5.78
N ASP A 192 9.26 -6.99 -4.75
CA ASP A 192 8.63 -8.29 -4.52
C ASP A 192 7.22 -8.08 -4.03
N GLN A 193 6.35 -9.08 -4.20
CA GLN A 193 4.95 -8.96 -3.83
C GLN A 193 4.32 -10.33 -3.50
N PHE A 194 3.23 -10.29 -2.75
CA PHE A 194 2.35 -11.45 -2.61
C PHE A 194 0.88 -11.00 -2.54
N CYS A 195 -0.02 -11.95 -2.78
CA CYS A 195 -1.46 -11.72 -2.78
C CYS A 195 -2.15 -12.45 -1.64
N VAL A 196 -3.17 -11.80 -1.09
CA VAL A 196 -4.08 -12.37 -0.12
C VAL A 196 -5.50 -12.26 -0.68
N LYS A 197 -6.23 -13.37 -0.72
CA LYS A 197 -7.66 -13.39 -1.04
C LYS A 197 -8.45 -13.32 0.26
N VAL A 198 -9.16 -12.23 0.47
CA VAL A 198 -10.03 -12.03 1.62
C VAL A 198 -11.47 -12.34 1.23
N THR A 199 -12.13 -13.18 2.03
CA THR A 199 -13.55 -13.47 1.91
C THR A 199 -14.24 -13.06 3.20
N VAL A 200 -15.17 -12.10 3.11
CA VAL A 200 -15.96 -11.64 4.25
C VAL A 200 -17.36 -12.22 4.14
N ASN A 201 -17.68 -13.13 5.05
CA ASN A 201 -18.92 -13.87 5.09
C ASN A 201 -20.01 -13.11 5.85
N LYS A 202 -21.23 -13.12 5.33
CA LYS A 202 -22.40 -12.64 6.09
C LYS A 202 -22.64 -13.58 7.26
N ILE A 203 -22.95 -13.04 8.43
CA ILE A 203 -23.48 -13.85 9.53
C ILE A 203 -24.86 -14.29 9.12
N ILE A 204 -25.00 -15.54 8.67
CA ILE A 204 -26.30 -16.18 8.51
C ILE A 204 -26.77 -16.47 9.92
N SER A 205 -27.53 -15.55 10.52
CA SER A 205 -28.31 -15.90 11.69
C SER A 205 -29.34 -16.91 11.22
N ASP A 206 -29.07 -18.18 11.51
CA ASP A 206 -30.00 -19.28 11.27
C ASP A 206 -31.21 -19.06 12.17
N ARG A 207 -32.10 -18.11 11.77
CA ARG A 207 -33.41 -17.93 12.38
C ARG A 207 -34.38 -18.99 11.87
N SER A 208 -33.91 -20.16 11.52
CA SER A 208 -34.72 -21.34 11.49
C SER A 208 -34.69 -22.02 12.86
N SER A 209 -35.06 -21.28 13.90
CA SER A 209 -35.57 -21.97 15.08
C SER A 209 -36.80 -22.73 14.58
N LYS A 210 -36.60 -23.99 14.28
CA LYS A 210 -37.70 -24.95 14.18
C LYS A 210 -38.58 -24.70 15.42
N ARG A 211 -39.70 -24.06 15.17
CA ARG A 211 -40.77 -23.93 16.14
C ARG A 211 -41.19 -25.36 16.44
N ALA A 212 -40.53 -26.00 17.43
CA ALA A 212 -40.94 -27.28 17.97
C ALA A 212 -42.36 -27.08 18.47
N LYS A 213 -43.34 -27.61 17.73
CA LYS A 213 -44.71 -27.73 18.17
C LYS A 213 -44.69 -28.68 19.36
N PHE A 214 -44.57 -28.12 20.56
CA PHE A 214 -44.82 -28.89 21.77
C PHE A 214 -46.30 -29.27 21.77
N LYS A 215 -46.56 -30.54 21.53
CA LYS A 215 -47.85 -31.13 21.86
C LYS A 215 -47.94 -31.10 23.40
N LYS A 216 -48.84 -30.27 23.93
CA LYS A 216 -49.21 -30.28 25.33
C LYS A 216 -49.81 -31.63 25.64
N HIS A 217 -49.08 -32.45 26.45
CA HIS A 217 -49.68 -33.49 27.23
C HIS A 217 -50.17 -32.88 28.56
N PRO A 218 -51.40 -33.14 28.99
CA PRO A 218 -51.88 -32.65 30.25
C PRO A 218 -51.30 -33.53 31.37
N GLY A 219 -50.48 -32.92 32.24
CA GLY A 219 -50.13 -33.54 33.53
C GLY A 219 -48.65 -33.77 33.83
N SER A 220 -47.82 -32.74 33.80
CA SER A 220 -46.60 -32.76 34.57
C SER A 220 -46.22 -31.35 35.06
N ARG A 221 -46.08 -31.23 36.37
CA ARG A 221 -45.53 -30.04 37.03
C ARG A 221 -44.05 -29.96 36.66
N ILE A 222 -43.68 -28.96 35.88
CA ILE A 222 -42.27 -28.64 35.60
C ILE A 222 -41.81 -27.69 36.70
N SER A 223 -40.83 -28.12 37.48
CA SER A 223 -40.18 -27.30 38.49
C SER A 223 -39.24 -26.30 37.82
N VAL A 224 -39.31 -25.04 38.30
CA VAL A 224 -38.54 -23.88 37.85
C VAL A 224 -37.10 -23.97 38.38
N LYS A 225 -36.26 -24.81 37.77
CA LYS A 225 -34.82 -24.85 38.09
C LYS A 225 -33.90 -24.84 36.85
N ALA A 226 -34.41 -24.44 35.72
CA ALA A 226 -33.59 -24.39 34.49
C ALA A 226 -33.37 -22.96 33.97
N ARG A 227 -33.37 -21.96 34.84
CA ARG A 227 -33.20 -20.55 34.43
C ARG A 227 -31.96 -19.88 34.94
N GLU A 228 -31.13 -20.56 35.72
CA GLU A 228 -29.90 -19.98 36.27
C GLU A 228 -28.60 -20.48 35.65
N GLN A 229 -28.65 -21.40 34.69
CA GLN A 229 -27.44 -21.95 34.08
C GLN A 229 -27.12 -21.39 32.68
N ILE A 230 -27.87 -20.42 32.17
CA ILE A 230 -27.63 -19.82 30.85
C ILE A 230 -26.98 -18.43 30.95
N ILE A 231 -26.76 -17.90 32.15
CA ILE A 231 -26.17 -16.57 32.36
C ILE A 231 -24.68 -16.62 32.71
N GLU A 232 -24.14 -17.77 33.09
CA GLU A 232 -22.72 -17.90 33.44
C GLU A 232 -21.79 -18.21 32.27
N ASP A 233 -22.31 -18.59 31.10
CA ASP A 233 -21.48 -18.87 29.89
C ASP A 233 -21.25 -17.65 29.01
N ILE A 234 -21.66 -16.45 29.39
CA ILE A 234 -21.47 -15.20 28.62
C ILE A 234 -20.42 -14.26 29.27
N GLN A 235 -19.89 -14.59 30.42
CA GLN A 235 -18.85 -13.80 31.09
C GLN A 235 -17.59 -14.63 31.35
N GLY A 236 -16.91 -15.01 30.26
CA GLY A 236 -15.64 -15.70 30.43
C GLY A 236 -15.05 -16.21 29.15
N SER A 237 -14.57 -15.34 28.32
CA SER A 237 -13.34 -15.49 27.53
C SER A 237 -13.09 -14.23 26.73
N GLY A 238 -12.50 -13.27 27.38
CA GLY A 238 -11.73 -12.25 26.70
C GLY A 238 -10.33 -12.80 26.44
N ASP A 239 -10.25 -13.92 25.75
CA ASP A 239 -9.01 -14.35 25.13
C ASP A 239 -8.90 -13.58 23.83
N GLU A 240 -7.96 -12.65 23.79
CA GLU A 240 -7.44 -12.07 22.58
C GLU A 240 -6.84 -13.23 21.77
N GLU A 241 -7.65 -13.87 20.94
CA GLU A 241 -7.16 -14.73 19.86
C GLU A 241 -6.34 -13.84 18.94
N PHE A 242 -5.02 -13.89 19.12
CA PHE A 242 -4.07 -13.48 18.11
C PHE A 242 -4.38 -14.32 16.87
N ASP A 243 -4.94 -13.67 15.85
CA ASP A 243 -5.24 -14.29 14.57
C ASP A 243 -3.94 -14.79 13.96
N ASP A 244 -3.70 -16.10 13.97
CA ASP A 244 -2.59 -16.79 13.31
C ASP A 244 -2.76 -16.73 11.78
N THR A 245 -2.89 -15.52 11.24
CA THR A 245 -2.84 -15.32 9.80
C THR A 245 -1.40 -15.60 9.36
N PRO A 246 -1.17 -16.51 8.41
CA PRO A 246 0.21 -16.80 7.98
C PRO A 246 0.84 -15.56 7.38
N SER A 247 1.89 -15.06 8.04
CA SER A 247 2.67 -13.95 7.51
C SER A 247 3.68 -14.46 6.50
N LYS A 248 3.68 -13.91 5.30
CA LYS A 248 4.68 -14.19 4.28
C LYS A 248 5.70 -13.04 4.26
N LYS A 249 6.97 -13.37 4.48
CA LYS A 249 8.07 -12.41 4.34
C LYS A 249 8.45 -12.29 2.87
N LEU A 250 8.59 -11.07 2.41
CA LEU A 250 9.11 -10.76 1.10
C LEU A 250 10.64 -10.59 1.16
N HIS A 251 11.32 -11.14 0.16
CA HIS A 251 12.76 -10.98 -0.02
C HIS A 251 13.01 -10.29 -1.35
N LEU A 252 13.59 -9.11 -1.31
CA LEU A 252 14.10 -8.47 -2.51
C LEU A 252 15.48 -9.04 -2.81
N LYS A 253 15.63 -9.61 -3.99
CA LYS A 253 16.92 -10.15 -4.44
C LYS A 253 17.83 -9.00 -4.81
N ASP A 254 19.04 -9.02 -4.25
CA ASP A 254 20.13 -8.18 -4.75
C ASP A 254 20.46 -8.71 -6.14
N HIS A 255 20.19 -7.94 -7.18
CA HIS A 255 20.75 -8.21 -8.50
C HIS A 255 22.20 -7.75 -8.44
N GLU A 256 23.11 -8.71 -8.24
CA GLU A 256 24.52 -8.48 -8.51
C GLU A 256 24.64 -8.03 -9.96
N VAL A 257 25.03 -6.78 -10.12
CA VAL A 257 25.44 -6.25 -11.42
C VAL A 257 26.82 -6.81 -11.70
N SER A 258 26.87 -7.79 -12.56
CA SER A 258 28.13 -8.24 -13.18
C SER A 258 28.51 -7.35 -14.36
#